data_e229ea16f395cdaeb8b57a06a742da4b
#
_entry.id   e229ea16f395cdaeb8b57a06a742da4b
#
_cell.length_a   1.000
_cell.length_b   1.000
_cell.length_c   1.000
_cell.angle_alpha   90.00
_cell.angle_beta   90.00
_cell.angle_gamma   90.00
#
_symmetry.space_group_name_H-M   'P 1'
#
loop_
_entity.id
_entity.type
_entity.pdbx_description
1 polymer ?
#
loop_
_entity_poly.entity_id
_entity_poly.type
_entity_poly.pdbx_seq_one_letter_code
_entity_poly.pdbx_strand_id
1 'polypeptide(L)'
;SGSFLTMAANKDTADDLSNEEDLEKALCVLAGSDPENCSYSRGYVKRQAVFACNTCTPNAAEPAGVCLACANKCHDGHDIFELYTKRNFRCDCGNSKFGEFKCQLIPAKDEENVRNHYNHNFNGCYCTCDRPYPDTDDQADDEMIQCVICEDWFHSRHLGCTTADPEELQEMVCETCMNKAPVLWTYAAHFAVSPVISEVANRSSPCKRTHEEMAGGPAKAASKTAVCRLKDLQAAGPERPRHGAVFWPYGWRAELCTCVSCKRIYVTAEVQFLMDQSDTILAYEKKGLDEPFGQHPLMALMSSMDRVQQLEVIYGYTELTTSITAFLQQCVAEGKTVTVEAVHQFFEELRARKRRRTNAGYQ
;
A
#
# COMPACT_ATOMS: atom_id res chain seq x y z
N SER A 1 1.77 -0.64 16.32
CA SER A 1 2.09 -1.44 15.12
C SER A 1 2.31 -0.48 13.96
N GLY A 2 3.57 -0.25 13.61
CA GLY A 2 3.92 0.56 12.44
C GLY A 2 3.73 -0.31 11.20
N SER A 3 2.80 0.08 10.32
CA SER A 3 2.50 -0.65 9.10
C SER A 3 3.52 -0.28 8.04
N PHE A 4 4.54 -1.11 7.81
CA PHE A 4 5.21 -1.12 6.52
C PHE A 4 4.24 -1.66 5.49
N LEU A 5 4.12 -0.98 4.36
CA LEU A 5 3.45 -1.49 3.20
C LEU A 5 4.34 -2.56 2.56
N THR A 6 4.06 -3.81 2.87
CA THR A 6 4.75 -4.96 2.33
C THR A 6 3.78 -5.80 1.52
N MET A 7 4.17 -6.18 0.32
CA MET A 7 3.51 -7.24 -0.43
C MET A 7 4.18 -8.56 -0.05
N ALA A 8 3.43 -9.49 0.55
CA ALA A 8 3.90 -10.83 0.80
C ALA A 8 3.56 -11.73 -0.39
N ALA A 9 4.54 -12.50 -0.87
CA ALA A 9 4.28 -13.53 -1.85
C ALA A 9 3.47 -14.65 -1.22
N ASN A 10 2.31 -14.97 -1.79
CA ASN A 10 1.58 -16.18 -1.44
C ASN A 10 2.45 -17.40 -1.73
N LYS A 11 3.12 -17.93 -0.72
CA LYS A 11 3.65 -19.30 -0.74
C LYS A 11 2.75 -20.16 0.11
N ASP A 12 2.17 -21.19 -0.51
CA ASP A 12 1.57 -22.33 0.17
C ASP A 12 2.63 -23.01 1.07
N THR A 13 2.77 -22.57 2.30
CA THR A 13 3.22 -23.39 3.44
C THR A 13 3.13 -22.56 4.74
N ALA A 14 2.20 -22.94 5.61
CA ALA A 14 2.29 -22.87 7.07
C ALA A 14 2.85 -21.58 7.70
N ASP A 15 2.04 -20.51 7.69
CA ASP A 15 1.97 -19.60 8.82
C ASP A 15 0.60 -18.88 8.79
N ASP A 16 -0.34 -19.37 9.58
CA ASP A 16 -1.74 -18.91 9.65
C ASP A 16 -1.87 -17.43 10.12
N LEU A 17 -0.83 -16.86 10.72
CA LEU A 17 -0.83 -15.52 11.27
C LEU A 17 -0.50 -14.43 10.24
N SER A 18 0.35 -14.73 9.24
CA SER A 18 0.70 -13.79 8.17
C SER A 18 -0.49 -13.52 7.23
N ASN A 19 -1.31 -14.52 7.00
CA ASN A 19 -2.48 -14.44 6.12
C ASN A 19 -3.58 -13.50 6.65
N GLU A 20 -3.70 -13.35 7.98
CA GLU A 20 -4.72 -12.47 8.59
C GLU A 20 -4.35 -11.00 8.48
N GLU A 21 -3.10 -10.67 8.74
CA GLU A 21 -2.62 -9.29 8.62
C GLU A 21 -2.68 -8.80 7.17
N ASP A 22 -2.38 -9.66 6.21
CA ASP A 22 -2.41 -9.32 4.79
C ASP A 22 -3.84 -9.13 4.28
N LEU A 23 -4.78 -9.96 4.73
CA LEU A 23 -6.20 -9.80 4.42
C LEU A 23 -6.77 -8.52 5.05
N GLU A 24 -6.42 -8.22 6.30
CA GLU A 24 -6.84 -6.98 6.97
C GLU A 24 -6.31 -5.75 6.22
N LYS A 25 -5.04 -5.75 5.82
CA LYS A 25 -4.42 -4.68 5.02
C LYS A 25 -5.14 -4.50 3.68
N ALA A 26 -5.42 -5.59 2.97
CA ALA A 26 -6.14 -5.54 1.70
C ALA A 26 -7.55 -4.95 1.88
N LEU A 27 -8.29 -5.36 2.92
CA LEU A 27 -9.61 -4.81 3.22
C LEU A 27 -9.57 -3.31 3.56
N CYS A 28 -8.57 -2.85 4.31
CA CYS A 28 -8.39 -1.43 4.62
C CYS A 28 -8.17 -0.59 3.36
N VAL A 29 -7.40 -1.09 2.40
CA VAL A 29 -7.15 -0.41 1.12
C VAL A 29 -8.41 -0.30 0.28
N LEU A 30 -9.18 -1.39 0.21
CA LEU A 30 -10.41 -1.43 -0.59
C LEU A 30 -11.55 -0.62 0.06
N ALA A 31 -11.60 -0.54 1.39
CA ALA A 31 -12.67 0.16 2.12
C ALA A 31 -12.80 1.64 1.74
N GLY A 32 -11.70 2.31 1.37
CA GLY A 32 -11.68 3.70 0.91
C GLY A 32 -12.13 3.89 -0.55
N SER A 33 -12.45 2.82 -1.28
CA SER A 33 -12.83 2.85 -2.70
C SER A 33 -14.27 2.35 -2.90
N ASP A 34 -15.02 3.00 -3.82
CA ASP A 34 -16.38 2.60 -4.17
C ASP A 34 -16.36 1.32 -5.01
N PRO A 35 -16.96 0.21 -4.56
CA PRO A 35 -16.98 -1.04 -5.30
C PRO A 35 -18.05 -1.12 -6.41
N GLU A 36 -19.02 -0.17 -6.43
CA GLU A 36 -20.18 -0.20 -7.34
C GLU A 36 -20.13 0.87 -8.42
N ASN A 37 -19.60 2.06 -8.10
CA ASN A 37 -19.61 3.20 -9.00
C ASN A 37 -18.21 3.55 -9.49
N CYS A 38 -18.05 3.67 -10.82
CA CYS A 38 -16.76 4.06 -11.39
C CYS A 38 -16.33 5.44 -10.87
N SER A 39 -15.10 5.54 -10.39
CA SER A 39 -14.55 6.77 -9.82
C SER A 39 -14.26 7.87 -10.86
N TYR A 40 -14.41 7.61 -12.15
CA TYR A 40 -14.12 8.55 -13.23
C TYR A 40 -14.84 9.90 -13.08
N SER A 41 -16.14 9.89 -12.73
CA SER A 41 -16.95 11.11 -12.54
C SER A 41 -16.47 11.98 -11.36
N ARG A 42 -15.71 11.42 -10.44
CA ARG A 42 -15.07 12.14 -9.31
C ARG A 42 -13.79 12.87 -9.71
N GLY A 43 -13.37 12.73 -10.98
CA GLY A 43 -12.14 13.33 -11.50
C GLY A 43 -10.89 12.63 -10.99
N TYR A 44 -9.81 13.40 -10.78
CA TYR A 44 -8.54 12.89 -10.24
C TYR A 44 -8.66 12.73 -8.73
N VAL A 45 -8.99 11.54 -8.31
CA VAL A 45 -9.20 11.22 -6.88
C VAL A 45 -7.86 11.33 -6.14
N LYS A 46 -7.87 11.98 -4.99
CA LYS A 46 -6.67 12.25 -4.21
C LYS A 46 -5.88 10.97 -3.92
N ARG A 47 -6.55 9.90 -3.52
CA ARG A 47 -6.00 8.54 -3.36
C ARG A 47 -7.13 7.53 -3.52
N GLN A 48 -6.87 6.44 -4.22
CA GLN A 48 -7.79 5.32 -4.40
C GLN A 48 -7.04 4.05 -4.75
N ALA A 49 -7.68 2.90 -4.51
CA ALA A 49 -7.21 1.61 -5.04
C ALA A 49 -7.27 1.63 -6.58
N VAL A 50 -6.20 1.18 -7.21
CA VAL A 50 -6.06 1.12 -8.67
C VAL A 50 -5.58 -0.27 -9.07
N PHE A 51 -6.09 -0.75 -10.19
CA PHE A 51 -5.78 -2.06 -10.76
C PHE A 51 -5.31 -1.90 -12.20
N ALA A 52 -4.47 -2.82 -12.67
CA ALA A 52 -4.13 -2.95 -14.06
C ALA A 52 -4.70 -4.26 -14.62
N CYS A 53 -5.07 -4.27 -15.90
CA CYS A 53 -5.66 -5.43 -16.57
C CYS A 53 -4.74 -5.93 -17.67
N ASN A 54 -4.08 -7.06 -17.45
CA ASN A 54 -3.20 -7.67 -18.41
C ASN A 54 -3.95 -8.24 -19.62
N THR A 55 -5.23 -8.61 -19.46
CA THR A 55 -6.07 -9.09 -20.56
C THR A 55 -6.39 -7.99 -21.57
N CYS A 56 -6.75 -6.78 -21.08
CA CYS A 56 -7.16 -5.67 -21.93
C CYS A 56 -5.98 -4.86 -22.47
N THR A 57 -4.94 -4.70 -21.66
CA THR A 57 -3.75 -3.89 -21.97
C THR A 57 -2.47 -4.70 -21.74
N PRO A 58 -2.29 -5.83 -22.46
CA PRO A 58 -1.11 -6.67 -22.31
C PRO A 58 0.13 -5.95 -22.84
N ASN A 59 1.26 -6.09 -22.16
CA ASN A 59 2.56 -5.52 -22.57
C ASN A 59 2.49 -4.04 -22.90
N ALA A 60 1.87 -3.28 -22.04
CA ALA A 60 1.39 -1.95 -22.32
C ALA A 60 2.50 -0.96 -22.74
N ALA A 61 2.66 -0.76 -24.05
CA ALA A 61 3.27 0.45 -24.57
C ALA A 61 2.56 1.70 -24.00
N GLU A 62 1.29 1.56 -23.63
CA GLU A 62 0.45 2.58 -23.00
C GLU A 62 -0.16 2.03 -21.71
N PRO A 63 0.46 2.28 -20.54
CA PRO A 63 -0.05 1.80 -19.27
C PRO A 63 -1.42 2.42 -18.96
N ALA A 64 -2.31 1.61 -18.36
CA ALA A 64 -3.65 2.02 -17.99
C ALA A 64 -4.02 1.48 -16.61
N GLY A 65 -4.85 2.23 -15.87
CA GLY A 65 -5.34 1.81 -14.57
C GLY A 65 -6.84 1.98 -14.43
N VAL A 66 -7.46 1.06 -13.71
CA VAL A 66 -8.90 1.03 -13.48
C VAL A 66 -9.22 1.12 -11.99
N CYS A 67 -10.34 1.73 -11.63
CA CYS A 67 -10.81 1.77 -10.25
C CYS A 67 -11.42 0.44 -9.81
N LEU A 68 -11.64 0.28 -8.51
CA LEU A 68 -12.22 -0.93 -7.91
C LEU A 68 -13.55 -1.34 -8.58
N ALA A 69 -14.49 -0.41 -8.77
CA ALA A 69 -15.76 -0.73 -9.40
C ALA A 69 -15.59 -1.28 -10.83
N CYS A 70 -14.68 -0.72 -11.61
CA CYS A 70 -14.40 -1.20 -12.95
C CYS A 70 -13.64 -2.55 -12.93
N ALA A 71 -12.72 -2.75 -12.00
CA ALA A 71 -12.08 -4.05 -11.80
C ALA A 71 -13.13 -5.14 -11.55
N ASN A 72 -14.10 -4.87 -10.67
CA ASN A 72 -15.15 -5.82 -10.33
C ASN A 72 -16.20 -6.04 -11.43
N LYS A 73 -16.60 -4.98 -12.16
CA LYS A 73 -17.75 -5.04 -13.10
C LYS A 73 -17.33 -5.15 -14.56
N CYS A 74 -16.30 -4.40 -14.97
CA CYS A 74 -15.90 -4.32 -16.36
C CYS A 74 -14.82 -5.35 -16.71
N HIS A 75 -14.01 -5.74 -15.72
CA HIS A 75 -12.87 -6.64 -15.90
C HIS A 75 -13.02 -7.95 -15.10
N ASP A 76 -14.25 -8.29 -14.72
CA ASP A 76 -14.53 -9.57 -14.08
C ASP A 76 -14.09 -10.74 -14.98
N GLY A 77 -13.35 -11.69 -14.40
CA GLY A 77 -12.77 -12.82 -15.13
C GLY A 77 -11.54 -12.49 -15.99
N HIS A 78 -11.07 -11.24 -16.01
CA HIS A 78 -9.81 -10.87 -16.65
C HIS A 78 -8.62 -11.12 -15.72
N ASP A 79 -7.42 -11.18 -16.30
CA ASP A 79 -6.17 -11.19 -15.55
C ASP A 79 -5.87 -9.76 -15.08
N ILE A 80 -6.24 -9.47 -13.83
CA ILE A 80 -6.02 -8.19 -13.18
C ILE A 80 -5.08 -8.33 -12.00
N PHE A 81 -4.26 -7.30 -11.78
CA PHE A 81 -3.39 -7.21 -10.63
C PHE A 81 -3.54 -5.85 -9.93
N GLU A 82 -3.37 -5.87 -8.62
CA GLU A 82 -3.54 -4.72 -7.77
C GLU A 82 -2.28 -3.85 -7.78
N LEU A 83 -2.46 -2.54 -7.96
CA LEU A 83 -1.40 -1.54 -7.86
C LEU A 83 -1.39 -0.84 -6.50
N TYR A 84 -2.10 -1.41 -5.53
CA TYR A 84 -2.35 -0.82 -4.22
C TYR A 84 -3.11 0.51 -4.36
N THR A 85 -2.62 1.62 -3.78
CA THR A 85 -3.24 2.92 -3.99
C THR A 85 -2.40 3.81 -4.88
N LYS A 86 -3.06 4.64 -5.69
CA LYS A 86 -2.40 5.68 -6.50
C LYS A 86 -2.96 7.06 -6.17
N ARG A 87 -2.06 8.02 -6.16
CA ARG A 87 -2.36 9.44 -5.89
C ARG A 87 -2.82 10.15 -7.16
N ASN A 88 -3.82 11.04 -7.03
CA ASN A 88 -4.34 11.88 -8.12
C ASN A 88 -4.68 11.11 -9.40
N PHE A 89 -5.29 9.94 -9.25
CA PHE A 89 -5.59 9.05 -10.35
C PHE A 89 -7.05 9.13 -10.77
N ARG A 90 -7.29 9.14 -12.08
CA ARG A 90 -8.63 9.07 -12.70
C ARG A 90 -8.74 7.76 -13.49
N CYS A 91 -9.82 7.02 -13.32
CA CYS A 91 -10.02 5.71 -13.94
C CYS A 91 -9.96 5.75 -15.47
N ASP A 92 -9.10 4.91 -16.09
CA ASP A 92 -8.91 4.84 -17.54
C ASP A 92 -9.86 3.85 -18.23
N CYS A 93 -10.59 2.99 -17.50
CA CYS A 93 -11.43 1.95 -18.06
C CYS A 93 -12.27 2.47 -19.23
N GLY A 94 -12.08 1.91 -20.42
CA GLY A 94 -12.85 2.23 -21.63
C GLY A 94 -12.48 3.55 -22.33
N ASN A 95 -11.36 4.19 -21.97
CA ASN A 95 -10.78 5.31 -22.73
C ASN A 95 -9.98 4.80 -23.95
N SER A 96 -9.25 5.66 -24.66
CA SER A 96 -8.50 5.30 -25.87
C SER A 96 -7.49 4.16 -25.66
N LYS A 97 -6.95 4.00 -24.44
CA LYS A 97 -5.99 2.94 -24.09
C LYS A 97 -6.57 1.52 -24.15
N PHE A 98 -7.89 1.41 -24.10
CA PHE A 98 -8.61 0.13 -24.15
C PHE A 98 -9.16 -0.21 -25.55
N GLY A 99 -8.81 0.54 -26.58
CA GLY A 99 -9.29 0.33 -27.93
C GLY A 99 -10.81 0.40 -28.03
N GLU A 100 -11.44 -0.67 -28.53
CA GLU A 100 -12.90 -0.73 -28.68
C GLU A 100 -13.66 -1.09 -27.39
N PHE A 101 -12.95 -1.51 -26.35
CA PHE A 101 -13.57 -1.86 -25.08
C PHE A 101 -14.15 -0.61 -24.40
N LYS A 102 -15.40 -0.68 -24.01
CA LYS A 102 -16.12 0.43 -23.34
C LYS A 102 -16.42 0.10 -21.88
N CYS A 103 -16.28 1.10 -21.03
CA CYS A 103 -16.64 0.97 -19.62
C CYS A 103 -18.17 0.72 -19.49
N GLN A 104 -18.54 -0.35 -18.80
CA GLN A 104 -19.94 -0.71 -18.59
C GLN A 104 -20.65 0.26 -17.61
N LEU A 105 -19.90 0.92 -16.73
CA LEU A 105 -20.43 1.83 -15.71
C LEU A 105 -20.56 3.27 -16.22
N ILE A 106 -19.55 3.75 -16.96
CA ILE A 106 -19.51 5.10 -17.55
C ILE A 106 -18.97 4.98 -18.98
N PRO A 107 -19.83 4.77 -19.99
CA PRO A 107 -19.39 4.57 -21.38
C PRO A 107 -18.75 5.80 -22.02
N ALA A 108 -19.18 7.00 -21.64
CA ALA A 108 -18.68 8.25 -22.19
C ALA A 108 -17.54 8.78 -21.29
N LYS A 109 -16.34 8.77 -21.82
CA LYS A 109 -15.14 9.28 -21.14
C LYS A 109 -14.27 10.09 -22.12
N ASP A 110 -13.41 10.94 -21.56
CA ASP A 110 -12.36 11.60 -22.33
C ASP A 110 -11.42 10.55 -22.93
N GLU A 111 -10.81 10.87 -24.06
CA GLU A 111 -9.87 9.95 -24.74
C GLU A 111 -8.69 9.59 -23.83
N GLU A 112 -8.20 10.56 -23.06
CA GLU A 112 -7.05 10.39 -22.17
C GLU A 112 -7.23 11.12 -20.84
N ASN A 113 -6.63 10.57 -19.80
CA ASN A 113 -6.48 11.22 -18.50
C ASN A 113 -5.08 11.83 -18.40
N VAL A 114 -4.88 13.00 -18.98
CA VAL A 114 -3.56 13.66 -19.15
C VAL A 114 -2.78 13.94 -17.86
N ARG A 115 -3.43 13.93 -16.71
CA ARG A 115 -2.80 14.13 -15.39
C ARG A 115 -2.53 12.85 -14.63
N ASN A 116 -2.88 11.68 -15.18
CA ASN A 116 -2.47 10.42 -14.60
C ASN A 116 -0.95 10.27 -14.75
N HIS A 117 -0.31 9.75 -13.70
CA HIS A 117 1.09 9.36 -13.72
C HIS A 117 1.18 7.84 -13.68
N TYR A 118 2.01 7.30 -14.56
CA TYR A 118 2.21 5.86 -14.68
C TYR A 118 3.68 5.54 -14.40
N ASN A 119 3.91 4.45 -13.69
CA ASN A 119 5.23 3.84 -13.54
C ASN A 119 5.18 2.41 -14.09
N HIS A 120 6.30 1.68 -14.07
CA HIS A 120 6.37 0.33 -14.61
C HIS A 120 5.51 -0.70 -13.84
N ASN A 121 5.00 -0.34 -12.66
CA ASN A 121 4.08 -1.22 -11.93
C ASN A 121 2.81 -1.51 -12.74
N PHE A 122 2.35 -0.56 -13.58
CA PHE A 122 1.22 -0.76 -14.48
C PHE A 122 1.46 -1.86 -15.54
N ASN A 123 2.72 -2.25 -15.74
CA ASN A 123 3.13 -3.35 -16.61
C ASN A 123 3.52 -4.61 -15.82
N GLY A 124 3.29 -4.63 -14.50
CA GLY A 124 3.65 -5.73 -13.63
C GLY A 124 5.14 -5.85 -13.31
N CYS A 125 5.92 -4.78 -13.54
CA CYS A 125 7.34 -4.71 -13.22
C CYS A 125 7.57 -3.79 -12.02
N TYR A 126 8.57 -4.08 -11.21
CA TYR A 126 8.81 -3.42 -9.94
C TYR A 126 10.30 -3.21 -9.69
N CYS A 127 10.64 -2.27 -8.80
CA CYS A 127 11.96 -2.04 -8.31
C CYS A 127 12.96 -1.58 -9.39
N THR A 128 14.19 -1.30 -8.99
CA THR A 128 15.29 -0.99 -9.92
C THR A 128 15.71 -2.16 -10.80
N CYS A 129 15.34 -3.38 -10.42
CA CYS A 129 15.60 -4.58 -11.21
C CYS A 129 14.59 -4.81 -12.35
N ASP A 130 13.48 -4.05 -12.36
CA ASP A 130 12.44 -4.12 -13.40
C ASP A 130 11.85 -5.53 -13.61
N ARG A 131 11.70 -6.29 -12.51
CA ARG A 131 11.21 -7.67 -12.53
C ARG A 131 9.76 -7.76 -12.06
N PRO A 132 9.03 -8.82 -12.46
CA PRO A 132 7.66 -9.05 -11.98
C PRO A 132 7.66 -9.45 -10.50
N TYR A 133 6.51 -9.38 -9.87
CA TYR A 133 6.28 -9.90 -8.52
C TYR A 133 4.94 -10.66 -8.46
N PRO A 134 4.90 -11.89 -7.94
CA PRO A 134 6.05 -12.71 -7.56
C PRO A 134 6.96 -13.07 -8.73
N ASP A 135 8.26 -13.17 -8.48
CA ASP A 135 9.24 -13.56 -9.49
C ASP A 135 9.49 -15.07 -9.41
N THR A 136 9.10 -15.81 -10.45
CA THR A 136 9.28 -17.26 -10.50
C THR A 136 10.73 -17.69 -10.69
N ASP A 137 11.58 -16.80 -11.20
CA ASP A 137 12.99 -17.08 -11.47
C ASP A 137 13.88 -16.71 -10.27
N ASP A 138 13.39 -15.86 -9.36
CA ASP A 138 14.07 -15.45 -8.14
C ASP A 138 13.28 -15.94 -6.93
N GLN A 139 13.76 -17.00 -6.30
CA GLN A 139 13.15 -17.60 -5.11
C GLN A 139 13.57 -16.93 -3.79
N ALA A 140 14.24 -15.79 -3.83
CA ALA A 140 14.54 -15.04 -2.63
C ALA A 140 13.23 -14.56 -2.00
N ASP A 141 13.02 -14.95 -0.75
CA ASP A 141 11.93 -14.44 0.08
C ASP A 141 12.31 -13.02 0.50
N ASP A 142 11.91 -12.06 -0.32
CA ASP A 142 12.31 -10.66 -0.19
C ASP A 142 11.09 -9.77 -0.05
N GLU A 143 11.09 -8.99 1.01
CA GLU A 143 10.01 -8.07 1.33
C GLU A 143 9.99 -6.90 0.34
N MET A 144 8.80 -6.57 -0.17
CA MET A 144 8.60 -5.44 -1.07
C MET A 144 8.11 -4.22 -0.28
N ILE A 145 8.80 -3.09 -0.41
CA ILE A 145 8.51 -1.85 0.31
C ILE A 145 8.19 -0.72 -0.68
N GLN A 146 7.06 -0.03 -0.48
CA GLN A 146 6.63 1.04 -1.39
C GLN A 146 7.28 2.38 -1.04
N CYS A 147 7.79 3.07 -2.08
CA CYS A 147 8.20 4.47 -1.96
C CYS A 147 6.98 5.40 -1.94
N VAL A 148 6.87 6.26 -0.93
CA VAL A 148 5.74 7.18 -0.78
C VAL A 148 5.69 8.30 -1.82
N ILE A 149 6.75 8.51 -2.59
CA ILE A 149 6.82 9.56 -3.63
C ILE A 149 6.47 9.00 -5.00
N CYS A 150 7.23 8.04 -5.52
CA CYS A 150 6.98 7.48 -6.86
C CYS A 150 5.96 6.34 -6.86
N GLU A 151 5.59 5.85 -5.67
CA GLU A 151 4.64 4.74 -5.49
C GLU A 151 5.08 3.43 -6.16
N ASP A 152 6.37 3.31 -6.50
CA ASP A 152 6.99 2.07 -6.93
C ASP A 152 7.35 1.20 -5.72
N TRP A 153 7.42 -0.11 -5.94
CA TRP A 153 7.75 -1.12 -4.94
C TRP A 153 9.18 -1.63 -5.13
N PHE A 154 9.90 -1.76 -4.03
CA PHE A 154 11.32 -2.11 -4.04
C PHE A 154 11.60 -3.32 -3.16
N HIS A 155 12.37 -4.27 -3.68
CA HIS A 155 12.94 -5.33 -2.86
C HIS A 155 13.82 -4.73 -1.76
N SER A 156 13.71 -5.21 -0.54
CA SER A 156 14.47 -4.69 0.61
C SER A 156 15.98 -4.69 0.36
N ARG A 157 16.49 -5.72 -0.32
CA ARG A 157 17.91 -5.87 -0.72
C ARG A 157 18.39 -4.81 -1.74
N HIS A 158 17.48 -4.20 -2.50
CA HIS A 158 17.81 -3.20 -3.53
C HIS A 158 17.71 -1.75 -3.04
N LEU A 159 17.41 -1.54 -1.77
CA LEU A 159 17.24 -0.20 -1.21
C LEU A 159 18.57 0.51 -0.91
N GLY A 160 19.69 -0.20 -0.97
CA GLY A 160 21.02 0.34 -0.68
C GLY A 160 21.24 0.71 0.79
N CYS A 161 20.36 0.24 1.67
CA CYS A 161 20.49 0.39 3.12
C CYS A 161 19.87 -0.83 3.82
N THR A 162 20.29 -1.10 5.05
CA THR A 162 19.63 -2.06 5.92
C THR A 162 18.57 -1.35 6.74
N THR A 163 17.40 -1.95 6.87
CA THR A 163 16.33 -1.43 7.68
C THR A 163 16.63 -1.62 9.16
N ALA A 164 16.49 -0.57 9.96
CA ALA A 164 16.35 -0.70 11.40
C ALA A 164 14.94 -1.23 11.72
N ASP A 165 14.67 -1.51 12.98
CA ASP A 165 13.44 -2.10 13.47
C ASP A 165 12.17 -1.61 12.75
N PRO A 166 11.36 -2.51 12.15
CA PRO A 166 10.14 -2.15 11.44
C PRO A 166 9.09 -1.40 12.28
N GLU A 167 9.10 -1.59 13.60
CA GLU A 167 8.08 -0.99 14.49
C GLU A 167 8.17 0.52 14.62
N GLU A 168 9.34 1.11 14.36
CA GLU A 168 9.57 2.56 14.47
C GLU A 168 9.37 3.31 13.14
N LEU A 169 9.24 2.61 12.03
CA LEU A 169 9.27 3.21 10.70
C LEU A 169 7.85 3.25 10.09
N GLN A 170 7.53 4.33 9.41
CA GLN A 170 6.23 4.49 8.77
C GLN A 170 6.28 4.67 7.26
N GLU A 171 7.32 5.29 6.75
CA GLU A 171 7.40 5.64 5.34
C GLU A 171 8.82 5.45 4.82
N MET A 172 8.92 5.04 3.56
CA MET A 172 10.18 4.93 2.85
C MET A 172 10.18 5.85 1.63
N VAL A 173 11.29 6.51 1.37
CA VAL A 173 11.56 7.26 0.14
C VAL A 173 12.78 6.67 -0.54
N CYS A 174 12.64 6.19 -1.78
CA CYS A 174 13.74 5.60 -2.53
C CYS A 174 14.81 6.64 -2.89
N GLU A 175 16.03 6.19 -3.15
CA GLU A 175 17.17 7.06 -3.46
C GLU A 175 16.90 7.99 -4.65
N THR A 176 16.27 7.49 -5.70
CA THR A 176 15.91 8.29 -6.87
C THR A 176 14.99 9.47 -6.49
N CYS A 177 14.00 9.23 -5.65
CA CYS A 177 13.10 10.28 -5.18
C CYS A 177 13.76 11.24 -4.20
N MET A 178 14.65 10.75 -3.35
CA MET A 178 15.49 11.62 -2.50
C MET A 178 16.35 12.56 -3.34
N ASN A 179 16.89 12.07 -4.44
CA ASN A 179 17.73 12.87 -5.36
C ASN A 179 16.92 13.85 -6.23
N LYS A 180 15.66 13.51 -6.57
CA LYS A 180 14.71 14.45 -7.22
C LYS A 180 14.30 15.60 -6.30
N ALA A 181 14.24 15.36 -5.00
CA ALA A 181 13.90 16.35 -3.99
C ALA A 181 15.05 16.53 -2.98
N PRO A 182 16.19 17.17 -3.39
CA PRO A 182 17.41 17.21 -2.59
C PRO A 182 17.24 17.84 -1.20
N VAL A 183 16.22 18.67 -1.03
CA VAL A 183 15.84 19.25 0.26
C VAL A 183 15.54 18.18 1.32
N LEU A 184 15.05 17.01 0.91
CA LEU A 184 14.75 15.92 1.82
C LEU A 184 16.01 15.33 2.47
N TRP A 185 17.17 15.42 1.84
CA TRP A 185 18.43 14.99 2.47
C TRP A 185 18.77 15.80 3.72
N THR A 186 18.46 17.10 3.72
CA THR A 186 18.62 17.93 4.93
C THR A 186 17.73 17.44 6.05
N TYR A 187 16.44 17.22 5.76
CA TYR A 187 15.53 16.67 6.78
C TYR A 187 15.93 15.26 7.22
N ALA A 188 16.41 14.43 6.29
CA ALA A 188 16.87 13.08 6.58
C ALA A 188 18.02 13.06 7.59
N ALA A 189 18.96 14.00 7.49
CA ALA A 189 20.08 14.12 8.41
C ALA A 189 19.65 14.36 9.86
N HIS A 190 18.46 14.97 10.07
CA HIS A 190 17.95 15.31 11.39
C HIS A 190 16.86 14.35 11.90
N PHE A 191 16.03 13.79 11.03
CA PHE A 191 14.79 13.11 11.40
C PHE A 191 14.67 11.67 10.90
N ALA A 192 15.44 11.27 9.88
CA ALA A 192 15.37 9.92 9.39
C ALA A 192 16.07 8.92 10.31
N VAL A 193 15.61 7.68 10.26
CA VAL A 193 16.26 6.58 10.97
C VAL A 193 17.64 6.33 10.34
N SER A 194 18.66 6.20 11.18
CA SER A 194 20.01 5.90 10.71
C SER A 194 20.05 4.47 10.16
N PRO A 195 20.62 4.25 8.95
CA PRO A 195 20.81 2.90 8.45
C PRO A 195 21.76 2.15 9.39
N VAL A 196 21.43 0.90 9.67
CA VAL A 196 22.36 0.00 10.35
C VAL A 196 23.41 -0.40 9.32
N ILE A 197 24.58 0.24 9.35
CA ILE A 197 25.72 -0.21 8.57
C ILE A 197 26.23 -1.48 9.25
N SER A 198 26.21 -2.61 8.55
CA SER A 198 26.89 -3.83 8.98
C SER A 198 28.39 -3.60 8.89
N GLU A 199 28.96 -2.85 9.84
CA GLU A 199 30.40 -2.84 10.05
C GLU A 199 30.79 -4.07 10.85
N VAL A 200 31.48 -4.97 10.16
CA VAL A 200 32.37 -5.93 10.82
C VAL A 200 33.39 -5.14 11.64
N ALA A 201 33.19 -5.18 12.94
CA ALA A 201 34.15 -4.87 14.01
C ALA A 201 34.86 -3.51 14.00
N ASN A 202 34.36 -2.56 14.81
CA ASN A 202 35.24 -2.04 15.86
C ASN A 202 34.40 -1.43 17.01
N ARG A 203 34.69 -1.90 18.23
CA ARG A 203 34.04 -1.51 19.46
C ARG A 203 34.40 -0.08 19.86
N SER A 204 33.43 0.81 19.99
CA SER A 204 33.50 1.89 20.97
C SER A 204 32.09 2.31 21.36
N SER A 205 31.89 2.45 22.65
CA SER A 205 30.67 2.53 23.45
C SER A 205 29.56 3.46 22.97
N PRO A 206 28.28 3.09 23.24
CA PRO A 206 27.13 3.95 22.96
C PRO A 206 26.95 5.01 24.03
N CYS A 207 26.84 6.27 23.61
CA CYS A 207 26.40 7.36 24.44
C CYS A 207 24.87 7.24 24.64
N LYS A 208 24.47 6.80 25.83
CA LYS A 208 23.06 6.79 26.25
C LYS A 208 22.57 8.22 26.36
N ARG A 209 21.63 8.64 25.54
CA ARG A 209 20.77 9.80 25.79
C ARG A 209 19.48 9.31 26.41
N THR A 210 19.27 9.71 27.64
CA THR A 210 18.08 9.48 28.46
C THR A 210 16.88 10.20 27.89
N HIS A 211 15.77 9.50 27.90
CA HIS A 211 14.43 9.95 27.56
C HIS A 211 13.84 10.74 28.72
N GLU A 212 14.14 12.02 28.79
CA GLU A 212 13.43 12.98 29.68
C GLU A 212 13.56 14.38 29.10
N GLU A 213 12.42 15.05 28.98
CA GLU A 213 12.13 16.45 28.62
C GLU A 213 11.46 16.67 27.27
N MET A 214 10.14 16.36 27.21
CA MET A 214 9.19 17.08 26.37
C MET A 214 7.87 17.31 27.13
N ALA A 215 7.89 18.19 28.13
CA ALA A 215 6.72 18.85 28.63
C ALA A 215 6.95 20.36 28.48
N GLY A 216 6.40 20.94 27.41
CA GLY A 216 6.44 22.38 27.14
C GLY A 216 5.09 22.85 26.64
N GLY A 217 4.39 23.62 27.48
CA GLY A 217 3.05 24.13 27.23
C GLY A 217 2.94 25.18 26.12
N PRO A 218 1.73 25.74 25.86
CA PRO A 218 1.39 26.49 24.67
C PRO A 218 2.06 27.86 24.64
N ALA A 219 2.92 28.08 23.64
CA ALA A 219 3.53 29.40 23.39
C ALA A 219 2.59 30.25 22.52
N LYS A 220 2.33 31.44 23.08
CA LYS A 220 1.54 32.53 22.51
C LYS A 220 2.04 32.97 21.13
N ALA A 221 1.09 33.24 20.24
CA ALA A 221 1.30 33.90 18.96
C ALA A 221 2.05 35.25 19.13
N ALA A 222 3.24 35.31 18.54
CA ALA A 222 3.92 36.58 18.28
C ALA A 222 4.31 36.57 16.80
N SER A 223 3.76 37.52 16.04
CA SER A 223 4.16 37.88 14.70
C SER A 223 5.66 38.21 14.66
N LYS A 224 6.46 37.20 14.29
CA LYS A 224 7.85 37.36 13.88
C LYS A 224 7.95 36.77 12.48
N THR A 225 8.65 37.46 11.60
CA THR A 225 9.06 36.92 10.27
C THR A 225 9.45 35.48 10.44
N ALA A 226 8.62 34.56 9.88
CA ALA A 226 8.75 33.15 10.13
C ALA A 226 10.15 32.70 9.69
N VAL A 227 10.99 32.38 10.65
CA VAL A 227 12.33 31.82 10.43
C VAL A 227 12.17 30.53 9.63
N CYS A 228 12.92 30.39 8.56
CA CYS A 228 12.81 29.23 7.68
C CYS A 228 13.49 28.03 8.35
N ARG A 229 12.69 27.08 8.86
CA ARG A 229 13.20 25.88 9.54
C ARG A 229 14.20 25.09 8.71
N LEU A 230 14.01 25.02 7.38
CA LEU A 230 14.97 24.35 6.49
C LEU A 230 16.35 25.01 6.55
N LYS A 231 16.42 26.36 6.55
CA LYS A 231 17.69 27.08 6.66
C LYS A 231 18.36 26.85 8.01
N ASP A 232 17.58 26.78 9.08
CA ASP A 232 18.12 26.51 10.41
C ASP A 232 18.70 25.07 10.48
N LEU A 233 18.00 24.09 9.91
CA LEU A 233 18.48 22.71 9.81
C LEU A 233 19.76 22.62 8.96
N GLN A 234 19.83 23.35 7.86
CA GLN A 234 21.03 23.43 6.99
C GLN A 234 22.22 24.04 7.73
N ALA A 235 21.97 25.07 8.57
CA ALA A 235 23.02 25.73 9.34
C ALA A 235 23.50 24.91 10.54
N ALA A 236 22.61 24.12 11.15
CA ALA A 236 22.90 23.34 12.35
C ALA A 236 23.43 21.93 12.03
N GLY A 237 23.41 21.53 10.76
CA GLY A 237 23.33 20.17 10.36
C GLY A 237 24.52 19.26 10.56
N PRO A 238 24.26 17.97 10.90
CA PRO A 238 25.13 16.91 10.45
C PRO A 238 24.94 16.70 8.93
N GLU A 239 26.01 16.46 8.21
CA GLU A 239 25.89 15.94 6.85
C GLU A 239 25.60 14.43 6.91
N ARG A 240 24.58 13.98 6.20
CA ARG A 240 24.31 12.57 5.98
C ARG A 240 24.79 12.18 4.58
N PRO A 241 25.43 11.00 4.41
CA PRO A 241 25.71 10.47 3.08
C PRO A 241 24.42 10.43 2.24
N ARG A 242 24.46 10.96 1.02
CA ARG A 242 23.32 10.98 0.10
C ARG A 242 23.31 9.70 -0.74
N HIS A 243 23.02 8.59 -0.08
CA HIS A 243 23.01 7.28 -0.70
C HIS A 243 21.94 6.39 -0.07
N GLY A 244 21.34 5.54 -0.90
CA GLY A 244 20.32 4.58 -0.51
C GLY A 244 18.95 5.19 -0.22
N ALA A 245 17.98 4.33 0.02
CA ALA A 245 16.66 4.74 0.45
C ALA A 245 16.69 5.32 1.87
N VAL A 246 15.70 6.14 2.18
CA VAL A 246 15.56 6.77 3.49
C VAL A 246 14.27 6.31 4.15
N PHE A 247 14.38 5.84 5.39
CA PHE A 247 13.27 5.44 6.23
C PHE A 247 12.94 6.55 7.22
N TRP A 248 11.64 6.83 7.34
CA TRP A 248 11.13 7.96 8.10
C TRP A 248 10.23 7.51 9.24
N PRO A 249 10.42 8.05 10.46
CA PRO A 249 9.58 7.75 11.60
C PRO A 249 8.20 8.42 11.47
N TYR A 250 7.27 7.99 12.30
CA TYR A 250 5.94 8.59 12.38
C TYR A 250 6.02 10.11 12.59
N GLY A 251 5.20 10.85 11.83
CA GLY A 251 5.08 12.29 11.99
C GLY A 251 6.19 13.14 11.36
N TRP A 252 7.18 12.55 10.67
CA TRP A 252 8.26 13.31 10.04
C TRP A 252 7.79 14.41 9.10
N ARG A 253 6.65 14.22 8.45
CA ARG A 253 6.07 15.21 7.53
C ARG A 253 5.69 16.51 8.24
N ALA A 254 5.37 16.47 9.55
CA ALA A 254 5.09 17.65 10.36
C ALA A 254 6.33 18.53 10.58
N GLU A 255 7.52 17.96 10.39
CA GLU A 255 8.78 18.68 10.52
C GLU A 255 9.13 19.54 9.30
N LEU A 256 8.42 19.35 8.16
CA LEU A 256 8.64 20.09 6.93
C LEU A 256 8.29 21.57 7.10
N CYS A 257 9.20 22.44 6.67
CA CYS A 257 8.99 23.90 6.72
C CYS A 257 7.87 24.33 5.77
N THR A 258 6.91 25.08 6.29
CA THR A 258 5.75 25.55 5.51
C THR A 258 5.86 27.00 5.03
N CYS A 259 7.04 27.64 5.11
CA CYS A 259 7.24 28.98 4.58
C CYS A 259 7.10 29.01 3.07
N VAL A 260 6.82 30.18 2.50
CA VAL A 260 6.55 30.35 1.07
C VAL A 260 7.69 29.83 0.18
N SER A 261 8.94 30.07 0.57
CA SER A 261 10.11 29.60 -0.18
C SER A 261 10.18 28.07 -0.20
N CYS A 262 9.97 27.41 0.93
CA CYS A 262 9.98 25.94 1.02
C CYS A 262 8.81 25.33 0.27
N LYS A 263 7.61 25.91 0.35
CA LYS A 263 6.45 25.44 -0.45
C LYS A 263 6.75 25.47 -1.96
N ARG A 264 7.43 26.50 -2.45
CA ARG A 264 7.87 26.58 -3.86
C ARG A 264 8.84 25.45 -4.21
N ILE A 265 9.81 25.15 -3.32
CA ILE A 265 10.75 24.04 -3.52
C ILE A 265 9.99 22.71 -3.64
N TYR A 266 9.02 22.47 -2.76
CA TYR A 266 8.23 21.22 -2.80
C TYR A 266 7.37 21.10 -4.06
N VAL A 267 6.80 22.22 -4.54
CA VAL A 267 6.04 22.24 -5.80
C VAL A 267 6.95 21.99 -7.00
N THR A 268 8.14 22.63 -7.04
CA THR A 268 9.11 22.40 -8.12
C THR A 268 9.63 20.97 -8.15
N ALA A 269 9.76 20.33 -6.99
CA ALA A 269 10.17 18.93 -6.88
C ALA A 269 8.99 17.94 -6.99
N GLU A 270 7.76 18.44 -7.21
CA GLU A 270 6.53 17.65 -7.31
C GLU A 270 6.22 16.80 -6.06
N VAL A 271 6.67 17.27 -4.88
CA VAL A 271 6.47 16.59 -3.59
C VAL A 271 5.62 17.38 -2.61
N GLN A 272 4.83 18.35 -3.08
CA GLN A 272 3.98 19.21 -2.24
C GLN A 272 2.94 18.44 -1.42
N PHE A 273 2.55 17.24 -1.85
CA PHE A 273 1.65 16.37 -1.10
C PHE A 273 2.25 15.89 0.23
N LEU A 274 3.55 15.92 0.40
CA LEU A 274 4.19 15.60 1.69
C LEU A 274 3.79 16.57 2.81
N MET A 275 3.35 17.79 2.49
CA MET A 275 2.81 18.73 3.48
C MET A 275 1.38 18.40 3.91
N ASP A 276 0.72 17.46 3.26
CA ASP A 276 -0.64 17.06 3.55
C ASP A 276 -0.66 15.79 4.38
N GLN A 277 -0.96 15.93 5.67
CA GLN A 277 -1.02 14.81 6.62
C GLN A 277 -2.07 13.75 6.22
N SER A 278 -3.11 14.14 5.48
CA SER A 278 -4.14 13.23 5.02
C SER A 278 -3.77 12.46 3.74
N ASP A 279 -2.59 12.71 3.17
CA ASP A 279 -2.08 11.98 2.02
C ASP A 279 -1.44 10.64 2.40
N THR A 280 -1.09 10.41 3.67
CA THR A 280 -0.47 9.17 4.10
C THR A 280 -1.40 7.97 3.85
N ILE A 281 -0.80 6.80 3.59
CA ILE A 281 -1.56 5.56 3.43
C ILE A 281 -2.35 5.25 4.71
N LEU A 282 -1.72 5.41 5.86
CA LEU A 282 -2.38 5.21 7.15
C LEU A 282 -3.64 6.09 7.30
N ALA A 283 -3.59 7.36 6.88
CA ALA A 283 -4.76 8.24 6.91
C ALA A 283 -5.85 7.78 5.92
N TYR A 284 -5.45 7.27 4.75
CA TYR A 284 -6.37 6.70 3.77
C TYR A 284 -7.07 5.44 4.30
N GLU A 285 -6.32 4.51 4.85
CA GLU A 285 -6.84 3.27 5.43
C GLU A 285 -7.78 3.56 6.60
N LYS A 286 -7.37 4.44 7.52
CA LYS A 286 -8.21 4.85 8.65
C LYS A 286 -9.50 5.49 8.18
N LYS A 287 -9.44 6.40 7.21
CA LYS A 287 -10.64 7.03 6.65
C LYS A 287 -11.55 6.00 5.98
N GLY A 288 -10.99 5.04 5.26
CA GLY A 288 -11.75 3.96 4.62
C GLY A 288 -12.46 3.08 5.63
N LEU A 289 -11.85 2.79 6.78
CA LEU A 289 -12.48 2.04 7.87
C LEU A 289 -13.56 2.84 8.60
N ASP A 290 -13.34 4.15 8.82
CA ASP A 290 -14.27 5.03 9.51
C ASP A 290 -15.48 5.40 8.63
N GLU A 291 -15.27 5.55 7.32
CA GLU A 291 -16.26 5.98 6.32
C GLU A 291 -16.22 5.06 5.08
N PRO A 292 -16.57 3.78 5.18
CA PRO A 292 -16.46 2.85 4.06
C PRO A 292 -17.37 3.25 2.90
N PHE A 293 -16.86 3.17 1.67
CA PHE A 293 -17.67 3.32 0.46
C PHE A 293 -18.50 2.06 0.26
N GLY A 294 -19.82 2.28 0.14
CA GLY A 294 -20.76 1.20 -0.13
C GLY A 294 -20.87 0.20 1.02
N GLN A 295 -22.00 -0.46 1.12
CA GLN A 295 -22.17 -1.55 2.08
C GLN A 295 -21.70 -2.85 1.42
N HIS A 296 -20.38 -3.07 1.32
CA HIS A 296 -19.92 -4.44 1.15
C HIS A 296 -20.47 -5.21 2.37
N PRO A 297 -21.27 -6.28 2.19
CA PRO A 297 -21.95 -6.95 3.30
C PRO A 297 -20.99 -7.35 4.43
N LEU A 298 -19.76 -7.74 4.09
CA LEU A 298 -18.72 -8.08 5.05
C LEU A 298 -18.24 -6.86 5.84
N MET A 299 -18.05 -5.70 5.19
CA MET A 299 -17.58 -4.46 5.84
C MET A 299 -18.67 -3.85 6.73
N ALA A 300 -19.94 -3.87 6.29
CA ALA A 300 -21.06 -3.45 7.12
C ALA A 300 -21.22 -4.35 8.35
N LEU A 301 -20.99 -5.65 8.19
CA LEU A 301 -20.99 -6.60 9.28
C LEU A 301 -19.83 -6.34 10.27
N MET A 302 -18.64 -6.12 9.75
CA MET A 302 -17.43 -5.89 10.57
C MET A 302 -17.47 -4.56 11.34
N SER A 303 -18.07 -3.51 10.79
CA SER A 303 -18.15 -2.20 11.46
C SER A 303 -19.00 -2.20 12.73
N SER A 304 -19.89 -3.17 12.88
CA SER A 304 -20.74 -3.36 14.06
C SER A 304 -20.18 -4.33 15.09
N MET A 305 -19.02 -4.93 14.82
CA MET A 305 -18.41 -5.98 15.64
C MET A 305 -17.23 -5.45 16.45
N ASP A 306 -17.00 -6.06 17.62
CA ASP A 306 -15.75 -5.87 18.35
C ASP A 306 -14.56 -6.55 17.64
N ARG A 307 -13.34 -6.25 18.09
CA ARG A 307 -12.11 -6.73 17.44
C ARG A 307 -12.00 -8.25 17.35
N VAL A 308 -12.46 -8.95 18.37
CA VAL A 308 -12.43 -10.44 18.40
C VAL A 308 -13.40 -11.02 17.38
N GLN A 309 -14.61 -10.46 17.33
CA GLN A 309 -15.63 -10.86 16.36
C GLN A 309 -15.21 -10.54 14.92
N GLN A 310 -14.54 -9.41 14.69
CA GLN A 310 -13.97 -9.08 13.37
C GLN A 310 -12.96 -10.12 12.91
N LEU A 311 -12.05 -10.52 13.79
CA LEU A 311 -11.07 -11.58 13.52
C LEU A 311 -11.72 -12.92 13.22
N GLU A 312 -12.74 -13.32 13.97
CA GLU A 312 -13.49 -14.56 13.72
C GLU A 312 -14.18 -14.59 12.36
N VAL A 313 -14.71 -13.44 11.91
CA VAL A 313 -15.33 -13.30 10.58
C VAL A 313 -14.28 -13.39 9.47
N ILE A 314 -13.13 -12.74 9.64
CA ILE A 314 -12.00 -12.79 8.71
C ILE A 314 -11.51 -14.24 8.58
N TYR A 315 -11.29 -14.93 9.71
CA TYR A 315 -10.91 -16.35 9.73
C TYR A 315 -11.90 -17.23 9.00
N GLY A 316 -13.17 -17.08 9.31
CA GLY A 316 -14.23 -17.85 8.65
C GLY A 316 -14.30 -17.60 7.14
N TYR A 317 -14.07 -16.39 6.71
CA TYR A 317 -14.03 -16.02 5.28
C TYR A 317 -12.80 -16.62 4.57
N THR A 318 -11.62 -16.52 5.18
CA THR A 318 -10.39 -17.09 4.64
C THR A 318 -10.48 -18.63 4.56
N GLU A 319 -10.93 -19.28 5.61
CA GLU A 319 -11.13 -20.74 5.62
C GLU A 319 -12.11 -21.17 4.51
N LEU A 320 -13.19 -20.42 4.33
CA LEU A 320 -14.17 -20.69 3.28
C LEU A 320 -13.57 -20.52 1.89
N THR A 321 -12.87 -19.43 1.65
CA THR A 321 -12.26 -19.11 0.34
C THR A 321 -11.20 -20.15 -0.03
N THR A 322 -10.31 -20.47 0.89
CA THR A 322 -9.28 -21.50 0.72
C THR A 322 -9.90 -22.88 0.43
N SER A 323 -10.95 -23.23 1.18
CA SER A 323 -11.63 -24.50 0.98
C SER A 323 -12.36 -24.58 -0.36
N ILE A 324 -12.98 -23.49 -0.80
CA ILE A 324 -13.62 -23.41 -2.15
C ILE A 324 -12.57 -23.53 -3.23
N THR A 325 -11.46 -22.81 -3.11
CA THR A 325 -10.36 -22.88 -4.09
C THR A 325 -9.80 -24.29 -4.21
N ALA A 326 -9.54 -24.96 -3.09
CA ALA A 326 -9.08 -26.35 -3.07
C ALA A 326 -10.10 -27.31 -3.70
N PHE A 327 -11.39 -27.12 -3.41
CA PHE A 327 -12.47 -27.92 -4.03
C PHE A 327 -12.51 -27.75 -5.55
N LEU A 328 -12.42 -26.50 -6.04
CA LEU A 328 -12.43 -26.22 -7.48
C LEU A 328 -11.18 -26.79 -8.16
N GLN A 329 -10.01 -26.65 -7.56
CA GLN A 329 -8.75 -27.22 -8.07
C GLN A 329 -8.83 -28.74 -8.14
N GLN A 330 -9.43 -29.39 -7.14
CA GLN A 330 -9.64 -30.84 -7.15
C GLN A 330 -10.60 -31.25 -8.27
N CYS A 331 -11.70 -30.53 -8.48
CA CYS A 331 -12.62 -30.79 -9.59
C CYS A 331 -11.92 -30.70 -10.95
N VAL A 332 -11.08 -29.67 -11.13
CA VAL A 332 -10.27 -29.49 -12.36
C VAL A 332 -9.29 -30.66 -12.54
N ALA A 333 -8.55 -31.02 -11.50
CA ALA A 333 -7.57 -32.11 -11.53
C ALA A 333 -8.21 -33.48 -11.85
N GLU A 334 -9.45 -33.70 -11.37
CA GLU A 334 -10.21 -34.94 -11.59
C GLU A 334 -11.05 -34.90 -12.89
N GLY A 335 -11.03 -33.77 -13.63
CA GLY A 335 -11.84 -33.59 -14.83
C GLY A 335 -13.36 -33.63 -14.59
N LYS A 336 -13.77 -33.32 -13.37
CA LYS A 336 -15.18 -33.34 -12.92
C LYS A 336 -15.83 -31.96 -13.14
N THR A 337 -17.03 -31.97 -13.66
CA THR A 337 -17.88 -30.77 -13.72
C THR A 337 -18.42 -30.46 -12.33
N VAL A 338 -18.38 -29.20 -11.92
CA VAL A 338 -18.97 -28.74 -10.66
C VAL A 338 -20.50 -28.82 -10.79
N THR A 339 -21.13 -29.72 -10.05
CA THR A 339 -22.59 -29.89 -9.99
C THR A 339 -23.15 -29.31 -8.70
N VAL A 340 -24.46 -29.03 -8.69
CA VAL A 340 -25.16 -28.56 -7.49
C VAL A 340 -25.00 -29.53 -6.32
N GLU A 341 -25.04 -30.82 -6.59
CA GLU A 341 -24.87 -31.89 -5.60
C GLU A 341 -23.46 -31.89 -5.02
N ALA A 342 -22.43 -31.71 -5.86
CA ALA A 342 -21.04 -31.62 -5.41
C ALA A 342 -20.80 -30.37 -4.52
N VAL A 343 -21.44 -29.25 -4.86
CA VAL A 343 -21.39 -28.03 -4.03
C VAL A 343 -22.10 -28.25 -2.69
N HIS A 344 -23.27 -28.88 -2.69
CA HIS A 344 -23.97 -29.22 -1.43
C HIS A 344 -23.14 -30.13 -0.53
N GLN A 345 -22.54 -31.17 -1.10
CA GLN A 345 -21.68 -32.10 -0.35
C GLN A 345 -20.47 -31.37 0.23
N PHE A 346 -19.82 -30.50 -0.54
CA PHE A 346 -18.70 -29.68 -0.06
C PHE A 346 -19.09 -28.85 1.17
N PHE A 347 -20.22 -28.13 1.14
CA PHE A 347 -20.66 -27.34 2.27
C PHE A 347 -21.05 -28.18 3.49
N GLU A 348 -21.63 -29.36 3.30
CA GLU A 348 -21.90 -30.27 4.42
C GLU A 348 -20.62 -30.79 5.09
N GLU A 349 -19.60 -31.09 4.30
CA GLU A 349 -18.27 -31.48 4.81
C GLU A 349 -17.60 -30.35 5.58
N LEU A 350 -17.68 -29.12 5.06
CA LEU A 350 -17.14 -27.93 5.71
C LEU A 350 -17.81 -27.71 7.07
N ARG A 351 -19.15 -27.80 7.14
CA ARG A 351 -19.92 -27.72 8.40
C ARG A 351 -19.52 -28.81 9.38
N ALA A 352 -19.29 -30.02 8.90
CA ALA A 352 -18.90 -31.16 9.75
C ALA A 352 -17.49 -30.95 10.32
N ARG A 353 -16.54 -30.39 9.58
CA ARG A 353 -15.20 -30.02 10.07
C ARG A 353 -15.27 -28.97 11.16
N LYS A 354 -16.08 -27.92 10.97
CA LYS A 354 -16.28 -26.88 11.97
C LYS A 354 -16.87 -27.41 13.28
N ARG A 355 -17.88 -28.30 13.22
CA ARG A 355 -18.46 -28.94 14.41
C ARG A 355 -17.46 -29.80 15.16
N ARG A 356 -16.53 -30.48 14.49
CA ARG A 356 -15.49 -31.31 15.16
C ARG A 356 -14.47 -30.43 15.89
N ARG A 357 -14.10 -29.30 15.37
CA ARG A 357 -13.16 -28.33 16.01
C ARG A 357 -13.78 -27.74 17.30
N THR A 358 -15.05 -27.34 17.27
CA THR A 358 -15.74 -26.77 18.45
C THR A 358 -15.88 -27.78 19.55
N ASN A 359 -16.07 -29.07 19.24
CA ASN A 359 -16.17 -30.13 20.26
C ASN A 359 -14.81 -30.56 20.82
N ALA A 360 -13.70 -30.35 20.10
CA ALA A 360 -12.35 -30.69 20.58
C ALA A 360 -11.75 -29.63 21.53
N GLY A 361 -12.32 -28.43 21.56
CA GLY A 361 -11.87 -27.31 22.42
C GLY A 361 -12.48 -27.30 23.83
N TYR A 362 -13.30 -28.28 24.19
CA TYR A 362 -13.94 -28.43 25.51
C TYR A 362 -13.56 -29.73 26.26
N GLN A 363 -12.33 -30.23 26.02
CA GLN A 363 -11.77 -31.32 26.87
C GLN A 363 -10.48 -30.85 27.54
#